data_45ab5e6520afbefcfa7d867efdf83b05
#
_entry.id   45ab5e6520afbefcfa7d867efdf83b05
#
_cell.length_a   1.000
_cell.length_b   1.000
_cell.length_c   1.000
_cell.angle_alpha   90.00
_cell.angle_beta   90.00
_cell.angle_gamma   90.00
#
_symmetry.space_group_name_H-M   'P 1'
#
loop_
_entity.id
_entity.type
_entity.pdbx_description
1 polymer ?
#
loop_
_entity_poly.entity_id
_entity_poly.type
_entity_poly.pdbx_seq_one_letter_code
_entity_poly.pdbx_strand_id
1 'polypeptide(L)'
;MKWLLLICAACAGSVTVAAARLPAAARPDLSGDWTLNRAASDFPKEVGFDPDWQDASSATPGRGGSGGGRSGGGRGGRGGGGGRSSGSGAVPSGTPRFESEDDVKKIRELVEEVKDPPPALTIAQTDTAVTIAFGRARTRTFHPTGKEETLQLDAGPIGVVTKWEPTQLVIRFNVEKDRELRYTLSGGADAGQLVMEAQFAEKNRGDVIRRVYDVAK
;
A
#
# COMPACT_ATOMS: atom_id res chain seq x y z
N MET A 1 -78.93 42.51 8.46
CA MET A 1 -78.18 41.40 7.83
C MET A 1 -76.71 41.76 7.89
N LYS A 2 -75.92 41.18 8.85
CA LYS A 2 -74.50 41.47 9.05
C LYS A 2 -73.79 40.12 8.96
N TRP A 3 -73.00 39.93 7.90
CA TRP A 3 -72.19 38.74 7.70
C TRP A 3 -70.82 38.95 8.40
N LEU A 4 -70.53 38.10 9.36
CA LEU A 4 -69.26 38.03 10.06
C LEU A 4 -68.37 37.05 9.27
N LEU A 5 -67.27 37.52 8.69
CA LEU A 5 -66.23 36.71 8.10
C LEU A 5 -65.21 36.35 9.18
N LEU A 6 -65.12 35.06 9.50
CA LEU A 6 -64.11 34.50 10.40
C LEU A 6 -62.86 34.14 9.55
N ILE A 7 -61.72 34.81 9.74
CA ILE A 7 -60.46 34.50 9.12
C ILE A 7 -59.68 33.61 10.10
N CYS A 8 -59.57 32.31 9.77
CA CYS A 8 -58.64 31.39 10.43
C CYS A 8 -57.23 31.58 9.88
N ALA A 9 -56.35 32.20 10.66
CA ALA A 9 -54.90 32.25 10.39
C ALA A 9 -54.26 30.94 10.84
N ALA A 10 -53.88 30.08 9.88
CA ALA A 10 -53.07 28.88 10.12
C ALA A 10 -51.59 29.27 10.24
N CYS A 11 -51.05 29.30 11.45
CA CYS A 11 -49.63 29.43 11.68
C CYS A 11 -48.91 28.09 11.34
N ALA A 12 -48.36 28.01 10.15
CA ALA A 12 -47.42 26.92 9.81
C ALA A 12 -46.07 27.19 10.47
N GLY A 13 -45.84 26.58 11.62
CA GLY A 13 -44.53 26.59 12.31
C GLY A 13 -43.54 25.71 11.58
N SER A 14 -42.61 26.32 10.86
CA SER A 14 -41.47 25.60 10.26
C SER A 14 -40.47 25.21 11.34
N VAL A 15 -40.41 23.92 11.68
CA VAL A 15 -39.40 23.36 12.57
C VAL A 15 -38.10 23.21 11.73
N THR A 16 -37.18 24.16 11.86
CA THR A 16 -35.83 24.02 11.32
C THR A 16 -35.04 23.06 12.20
N VAL A 17 -34.89 21.82 11.74
CA VAL A 17 -33.98 20.86 12.35
C VAL A 17 -32.56 21.32 12.00
N ALA A 18 -31.89 22.00 12.93
CA ALA A 18 -30.47 22.27 12.83
C ALA A 18 -29.74 20.94 12.96
N ALA A 19 -29.28 20.38 11.82
CA ALA A 19 -28.37 19.26 11.83
C ALA A 19 -27.07 19.71 12.51
N ALA A 20 -26.87 19.29 13.75
CA ALA A 20 -25.60 19.48 14.45
C ALA A 20 -24.51 18.77 13.65
N ARG A 21 -23.70 19.52 12.90
CA ARG A 21 -22.47 19.01 12.32
C ARG A 21 -21.56 18.63 13.48
N LEU A 22 -21.34 17.34 13.67
CA LEU A 22 -20.25 16.86 14.52
C LEU A 22 -18.98 17.56 14.06
N PRO A 23 -18.16 18.14 14.95
CA PRO A 23 -16.88 18.71 14.57
C PRO A 23 -16.10 17.61 13.86
N ALA A 24 -15.64 17.85 12.64
CA ALA A 24 -14.69 16.98 11.96
C ALA A 24 -13.52 16.80 12.94
N ALA A 25 -13.24 15.56 13.33
CA ALA A 25 -12.11 15.28 14.22
C ALA A 25 -10.91 16.03 13.67
N ALA A 26 -10.31 16.91 14.48
CA ALA A 26 -9.20 17.73 14.04
C ALA A 26 -8.09 16.77 13.59
N ARG A 27 -7.64 16.92 12.35
CA ARG A 27 -6.53 16.13 11.81
C ARG A 27 -5.32 16.33 12.71
N PRO A 28 -4.54 15.26 13.01
CA PRO A 28 -3.33 15.45 13.78
C PRO A 28 -2.36 16.34 13.02
N ASP A 29 -1.70 17.25 13.71
CA ASP A 29 -0.60 18.02 13.16
C ASP A 29 0.68 17.17 13.26
N LEU A 30 1.19 16.75 12.11
CA LEU A 30 2.41 15.97 11.99
C LEU A 30 3.61 16.83 11.56
N SER A 31 3.41 18.15 11.40
CA SER A 31 4.45 19.08 10.95
C SER A 31 5.60 19.14 11.94
N GLY A 32 6.81 19.26 11.44
CA GLY A 32 8.00 19.42 12.25
C GLY A 32 9.22 18.70 11.69
N ASP A 33 10.31 18.87 12.43
CA ASP A 33 11.55 18.14 12.22
C ASP A 33 11.65 17.02 13.24
N TRP A 34 11.93 15.82 12.75
CA TRP A 34 11.87 14.58 13.50
C TRP A 34 13.17 13.82 13.41
N THR A 35 13.65 13.28 14.52
CA THR A 35 14.88 12.48 14.61
C THR A 35 14.54 11.05 15.00
N LEU A 36 15.07 10.06 14.28
CA LEU A 36 14.79 8.64 14.51
C LEU A 36 15.26 8.18 15.90
N ASN A 37 14.31 7.70 16.70
CA ASN A 37 14.57 7.05 17.98
C ASN A 37 14.79 5.54 17.73
N ARG A 38 16.06 5.16 17.57
CA ARG A 38 16.42 3.76 17.28
C ARG A 38 16.06 2.80 18.41
N ALA A 39 16.07 3.26 19.66
CA ALA A 39 15.80 2.43 20.83
C ALA A 39 14.30 2.06 20.93
N ALA A 40 13.43 2.94 20.43
CA ALA A 40 11.97 2.74 20.44
C ALA A 40 11.42 2.20 19.10
N SER A 41 12.31 1.92 18.13
CA SER A 41 11.95 1.48 16.78
C SER A 41 12.32 0.03 16.53
N ASP A 42 11.51 -0.65 15.71
CA ASP A 42 11.80 -2.01 15.26
C ASP A 42 12.84 -2.02 14.13
N PHE A 43 13.74 -3.00 14.12
CA PHE A 43 14.71 -3.24 13.05
C PHE A 43 14.73 -4.74 12.71
N PRO A 44 13.69 -5.25 12.05
CA PRO A 44 13.65 -6.66 11.65
C PRO A 44 14.76 -6.96 10.64
N LYS A 45 15.24 -8.19 10.63
CA LYS A 45 16.26 -8.65 9.68
C LYS A 45 15.70 -8.80 8.27
N GLU A 46 14.44 -9.19 8.19
CA GLU A 46 13.71 -9.40 6.95
C GLU A 46 12.63 -8.34 6.83
N VAL A 47 12.56 -7.73 5.66
CA VAL A 47 11.62 -6.67 5.30
C VAL A 47 11.12 -6.96 3.90
N GLY A 48 9.82 -6.88 3.69
CA GLY A 48 9.19 -7.11 2.39
C GLY A 48 7.88 -7.86 2.52
N PHE A 49 7.43 -8.37 1.40
CA PHE A 49 6.30 -9.30 1.37
C PHE A 49 6.73 -10.68 1.87
N ASP A 50 5.76 -11.53 2.24
CA ASP A 50 6.04 -12.87 2.77
C ASP A 50 7.00 -13.66 1.85
N PRO A 51 8.08 -14.31 2.39
CA PRO A 51 9.08 -15.00 1.58
C PRO A 51 8.54 -16.15 0.72
N ASP A 52 7.39 -16.72 1.06
CA ASP A 52 6.77 -17.80 0.27
C ASP A 52 6.53 -17.43 -1.21
N TRP A 53 6.44 -16.13 -1.54
CA TRP A 53 6.33 -15.69 -2.92
C TRP A 53 7.69 -15.51 -3.61
N GLN A 54 8.76 -15.20 -2.86
CA GLN A 54 10.12 -15.07 -3.43
C GLN A 54 10.61 -16.42 -3.93
N ASP A 55 10.29 -17.49 -3.22
CA ASP A 55 10.62 -18.85 -3.63
C ASP A 55 9.84 -19.30 -4.87
N ALA A 56 8.60 -18.86 -5.01
CA ALA A 56 7.80 -19.10 -6.22
C ALA A 56 8.34 -18.36 -7.46
N SER A 57 8.95 -17.18 -7.27
CA SER A 57 9.57 -16.39 -8.36
C SER A 57 10.98 -16.87 -8.73
N SER A 58 11.68 -17.51 -7.78
CA SER A 58 13.02 -18.08 -7.97
C SER A 58 13.00 -19.52 -8.45
N ALA A 59 11.84 -20.15 -8.58
CA ALA A 59 11.71 -21.46 -9.22
C ALA A 59 12.05 -21.34 -10.72
N THR A 60 13.32 -21.23 -11.01
CA THR A 60 13.88 -21.54 -12.33
C THR A 60 13.28 -22.87 -12.76
N PRO A 61 12.62 -22.99 -13.94
CA PRO A 61 12.16 -24.28 -14.41
C PRO A 61 13.36 -25.21 -14.44
N GLY A 62 13.40 -26.07 -13.44
CA GLY A 62 14.50 -26.99 -13.20
C GLY A 62 14.79 -27.78 -14.46
N ARG A 63 15.90 -27.48 -15.04
CA ARG A 63 16.57 -28.34 -16.03
C ARG A 63 16.69 -29.68 -15.35
N GLY A 64 15.77 -30.62 -15.71
CA GLY A 64 15.71 -31.96 -15.18
C GLY A 64 17.05 -32.62 -15.16
N GLY A 65 17.60 -32.83 -13.97
CA GLY A 65 18.77 -33.65 -13.73
C GLY A 65 18.45 -35.07 -14.16
N SER A 66 19.10 -35.52 -15.23
CA SER A 66 19.13 -36.90 -15.65
C SER A 66 19.85 -37.74 -14.57
N GLY A 67 19.05 -38.37 -13.71
CA GLY A 67 19.49 -39.47 -12.86
C GLY A 67 19.32 -40.77 -13.60
N GLY A 68 20.44 -41.45 -13.89
CA GLY A 68 20.51 -42.67 -14.66
C GLY A 68 19.82 -43.88 -14.05
N GLY A 69 19.39 -44.79 -14.91
CA GLY A 69 18.83 -46.10 -14.52
C GLY A 69 18.52 -46.95 -15.75
N ARG A 70 19.51 -47.64 -16.24
CA ARG A 70 19.61 -48.97 -16.88
C ARG A 70 18.42 -49.60 -17.61
N SER A 71 18.71 -49.98 -18.85
CA SER A 71 18.52 -51.27 -19.55
C SER A 71 17.10 -51.76 -19.80
N GLY A 72 16.84 -52.02 -21.07
CA GLY A 72 15.79 -52.96 -21.51
C GLY A 72 15.43 -52.75 -22.99
N GLY A 73 15.95 -53.62 -23.86
CA GLY A 73 15.76 -53.62 -25.30
C GLY A 73 14.31 -53.90 -25.73
N GLY A 74 14.01 -53.52 -26.96
CA GLY A 74 12.74 -53.83 -27.62
C GLY A 74 12.65 -53.22 -29.00
N ARG A 75 12.87 -54.03 -30.00
CA ARG A 75 12.72 -53.74 -31.43
C ARG A 75 11.25 -53.47 -31.79
N GLY A 76 11.03 -52.63 -32.77
CA GLY A 76 10.01 -52.86 -33.80
C GLY A 76 8.82 -51.90 -33.81
N GLY A 77 8.53 -51.33 -34.97
CA GLY A 77 7.19 -50.82 -35.29
C GLY A 77 7.19 -49.53 -36.10
N ARG A 78 7.25 -49.69 -37.43
CA ARG A 78 6.82 -48.69 -38.44
C ARG A 78 5.30 -48.47 -38.36
N GLY A 79 4.86 -47.24 -38.59
CA GLY A 79 3.47 -46.87 -38.92
C GLY A 79 3.26 -45.43 -38.57
N GLY A 80 3.13 -44.55 -39.39
CA GLY A 80 2.28 -44.09 -40.44
C GLY A 80 0.95 -43.54 -39.90
N GLY A 81 0.70 -42.22 -40.05
CA GLY A 81 -0.68 -41.73 -39.90
C GLY A 81 -0.74 -40.30 -39.37
N GLY A 82 -1.04 -39.38 -40.31
CA GLY A 82 -1.40 -37.98 -39.99
C GLY A 82 -2.72 -37.87 -39.22
N GLY A 83 -2.77 -36.90 -38.37
CA GLY A 83 -3.97 -36.51 -37.67
C GLY A 83 -3.79 -35.08 -37.17
N ARG A 84 -4.29 -34.13 -38.00
CA ARG A 84 -4.53 -32.76 -37.49
C ARG A 84 -5.71 -32.85 -36.54
N SER A 85 -5.50 -32.72 -35.28
CA SER A 85 -6.56 -32.42 -34.34
C SER A 85 -6.26 -31.06 -33.69
N SER A 86 -7.07 -30.09 -34.11
CA SER A 86 -7.22 -28.82 -33.45
C SER A 86 -7.81 -29.08 -32.06
N GLY A 87 -6.98 -29.34 -31.10
CA GLY A 87 -7.33 -29.36 -29.69
C GLY A 87 -7.25 -27.95 -29.16
N SER A 88 -8.41 -27.31 -29.00
CA SER A 88 -8.56 -26.15 -28.13
C SER A 88 -8.23 -26.60 -26.71
N GLY A 89 -6.93 -26.63 -26.40
CA GLY A 89 -6.46 -26.83 -25.04
C GLY A 89 -6.87 -25.63 -24.21
N ALA A 90 -7.84 -25.82 -23.33
CA ALA A 90 -8.07 -24.89 -22.24
C ALA A 90 -6.75 -24.72 -21.52
N VAL A 91 -6.11 -23.54 -21.64
CA VAL A 91 -4.96 -23.15 -20.87
C VAL A 91 -5.39 -23.21 -19.40
N PRO A 92 -4.69 -24.00 -18.54
CA PRO A 92 -5.02 -23.98 -17.13
C PRO A 92 -4.82 -22.55 -16.63
N SER A 93 -5.88 -21.96 -16.07
CA SER A 93 -5.88 -20.62 -15.45
C SER A 93 -5.08 -20.62 -14.15
N GLY A 94 -3.80 -20.81 -14.25
CA GLY A 94 -2.86 -20.93 -13.13
C GLY A 94 -1.43 -20.70 -13.56
N THR A 95 -1.21 -19.84 -14.57
CA THR A 95 0.13 -19.33 -14.81
C THR A 95 0.55 -18.51 -13.59
N PRO A 96 1.69 -18.85 -12.95
CA PRO A 96 2.29 -17.95 -11.98
C PRO A 96 2.40 -16.59 -12.64
N ARG A 97 1.81 -15.56 -12.06
CA ARG A 97 2.03 -14.19 -12.52
C ARG A 97 3.48 -13.88 -12.22
N PHE A 98 4.32 -13.94 -13.22
CA PHE A 98 5.65 -13.39 -13.12
C PHE A 98 5.46 -11.88 -12.95
N GLU A 99 5.93 -11.37 -11.84
CA GLU A 99 6.07 -9.93 -11.63
C GLU A 99 6.87 -9.36 -12.80
N SER A 100 6.49 -8.19 -13.29
CA SER A 100 7.30 -7.55 -14.30
C SER A 100 8.65 -7.18 -13.68
N GLU A 101 9.71 -7.16 -14.47
CA GLU A 101 11.03 -6.72 -13.97
C GLU A 101 10.95 -5.32 -13.34
N ASP A 102 10.07 -4.49 -13.83
CA ASP A 102 9.87 -3.14 -13.30
C ASP A 102 9.18 -3.15 -11.94
N ASP A 103 8.23 -4.06 -11.70
CA ASP A 103 7.59 -4.21 -10.39
C ASP A 103 8.59 -4.73 -9.36
N VAL A 104 9.44 -5.69 -9.74
CA VAL A 104 10.54 -6.16 -8.87
C VAL A 104 11.50 -5.04 -8.49
N LYS A 105 11.84 -4.13 -9.41
CA LYS A 105 12.69 -2.97 -9.11
C LYS A 105 12.02 -2.01 -8.13
N LYS A 106 10.73 -1.70 -8.34
CA LYS A 106 9.94 -0.85 -7.43
C LYS A 106 9.85 -1.46 -6.03
N ILE A 107 9.55 -2.77 -5.94
CA ILE A 107 9.51 -3.48 -4.65
C ILE A 107 10.86 -3.36 -3.94
N ARG A 108 11.95 -3.59 -4.64
CA ARG A 108 13.30 -3.49 -4.06
C ARG A 108 13.58 -2.10 -3.53
N GLU A 109 13.26 -1.04 -4.28
CA GLU A 109 13.44 0.34 -3.84
C GLU A 109 12.65 0.61 -2.55
N LEU A 110 11.37 0.18 -2.50
CA LEU A 110 10.52 0.36 -1.32
C LEU A 110 11.01 -0.47 -0.12
N VAL A 111 11.50 -1.68 -0.35
CA VAL A 111 12.09 -2.54 0.71
C VAL A 111 13.33 -1.88 1.29
N GLU A 112 14.25 -1.39 0.46
CA GLU A 112 15.45 -0.69 0.93
C GLU A 112 15.09 0.56 1.73
N GLU A 113 14.07 1.30 1.31
CA GLU A 113 13.59 2.49 2.04
C GLU A 113 13.08 2.13 3.45
N VAL A 114 12.31 1.06 3.59
CA VAL A 114 11.80 0.62 4.90
C VAL A 114 12.91 0.01 5.75
N LYS A 115 13.85 -0.71 5.14
CA LYS A 115 14.97 -1.36 5.82
C LYS A 115 15.98 -0.38 6.39
N ASP A 116 16.27 0.69 5.63
CA ASP A 116 17.18 1.76 6.04
C ASP A 116 16.43 3.08 6.21
N PRO A 117 15.67 3.24 7.32
CA PRO A 117 14.89 4.44 7.56
C PRO A 117 15.80 5.65 7.75
N PRO A 118 15.41 6.83 7.22
CA PRO A 118 16.21 8.03 7.36
C PRO A 118 16.39 8.42 8.83
N PRO A 119 17.58 8.89 9.22
CA PRO A 119 17.84 9.31 10.59
C PRO A 119 17.06 10.57 11.00
N ALA A 120 16.56 11.32 10.01
CA ALA A 120 15.75 12.51 10.23
C ALA A 120 14.66 12.61 9.16
N LEU A 121 13.50 13.13 9.56
CA LEU A 121 12.38 13.49 8.71
C LEU A 121 12.02 14.95 8.92
N THR A 122 11.63 15.64 7.87
CA THR A 122 10.93 16.93 7.95
C THR A 122 9.56 16.78 7.31
N ILE A 123 8.51 17.11 8.04
CA ILE A 123 7.15 17.06 7.56
C ILE A 123 6.57 18.48 7.52
N ALA A 124 6.06 18.87 6.36
CA ALA A 124 5.29 20.09 6.18
C ALA A 124 3.86 19.73 5.79
N GLN A 125 2.90 20.18 6.57
CA GLN A 125 1.48 19.88 6.37
C GLN A 125 0.71 21.15 6.03
N THR A 126 -0.13 21.05 5.02
CA THR A 126 -1.12 22.07 4.64
C THR A 126 -2.51 21.45 4.63
N ASP A 127 -3.53 22.25 4.32
CA ASP A 127 -4.91 21.74 4.20
C ASP A 127 -5.08 20.70 3.09
N THR A 128 -4.24 20.76 2.05
CA THR A 128 -4.39 19.97 0.83
C THR A 128 -3.23 19.02 0.55
N ALA A 129 -2.09 19.18 1.22
CA ALA A 129 -0.90 18.40 0.94
C ALA A 129 -0.10 18.12 2.21
N VAL A 130 0.63 17.00 2.19
CA VAL A 130 1.65 16.65 3.17
C VAL A 130 2.94 16.38 2.42
N THR A 131 3.97 17.16 2.71
CA THR A 131 5.31 16.99 2.13
C THR A 131 6.21 16.36 3.18
N ILE A 132 6.84 15.25 2.83
CA ILE A 132 7.77 14.52 3.70
C ILE A 132 9.14 14.53 3.02
N ALA A 133 10.13 15.12 3.69
CA ALA A 133 11.53 15.01 3.33
C ALA A 133 12.19 13.89 4.13
N PHE A 134 12.65 12.87 3.43
CA PHE A 134 13.35 11.72 3.99
C PHE A 134 14.86 12.00 4.02
N GLY A 135 15.31 12.69 5.07
CA GLY A 135 16.67 13.20 5.15
C GLY A 135 16.97 14.22 4.05
N ARG A 136 18.20 14.17 3.48
CA ARG A 136 18.64 15.12 2.43
C ARG A 136 18.36 14.64 1.01
N ALA A 137 18.00 13.37 0.83
CA ALA A 137 18.02 12.73 -0.47
C ALA A 137 16.67 12.71 -1.19
N ARG A 138 15.57 12.64 -0.48
CA ARG A 138 14.25 12.46 -1.09
C ARG A 138 13.20 13.33 -0.42
N THR A 139 12.42 14.02 -1.24
CA THR A 139 11.23 14.75 -0.79
C THR A 139 10.05 14.30 -1.63
N ARG A 140 8.96 13.95 -0.97
CA ARG A 140 7.72 13.52 -1.61
C ARG A 140 6.55 14.34 -1.10
N THR A 141 5.66 14.73 -2.00
CA THR A 141 4.43 15.44 -1.66
C THR A 141 3.25 14.53 -1.95
N PHE A 142 2.36 14.42 -0.99
CA PHE A 142 1.18 13.58 -1.02
C PHE A 142 -0.07 14.44 -0.86
N HIS A 143 -1.13 14.12 -1.62
CA HIS A 143 -2.41 14.81 -1.53
C HIS A 143 -3.47 13.89 -0.90
N PRO A 144 -3.85 14.12 0.38
CA PRO A 144 -4.74 13.21 1.11
C PRO A 144 -6.21 13.31 0.65
N THR A 145 -6.45 13.09 -0.62
CA THR A 145 -7.79 13.15 -1.25
C THR A 145 -8.51 11.81 -1.24
N GLY A 146 -7.83 10.71 -0.89
CA GLY A 146 -8.32 9.35 -1.04
C GLY A 146 -8.37 8.85 -2.48
N LYS A 147 -7.91 9.65 -3.45
CA LYS A 147 -7.80 9.27 -4.87
C LYS A 147 -6.38 8.83 -5.17
N GLU A 148 -6.24 7.95 -6.14
CA GLU A 148 -4.93 7.54 -6.62
C GLU A 148 -4.26 8.68 -7.39
N GLU A 149 -2.99 8.90 -7.09
CA GLU A 149 -2.07 9.78 -7.82
C GLU A 149 -0.83 8.99 -8.23
N THR A 150 -0.09 9.49 -9.21
CA THR A 150 1.16 8.87 -9.64
C THR A 150 2.34 9.55 -8.96
N LEU A 151 3.15 8.75 -8.27
CA LEU A 151 4.42 9.17 -7.70
C LEU A 151 5.58 8.62 -8.53
N GLN A 152 6.64 9.39 -8.70
CA GLN A 152 7.85 8.93 -9.38
C GLN A 152 8.84 8.34 -8.36
N LEU A 153 9.14 7.05 -8.48
CA LEU A 153 10.27 6.38 -7.85
C LEU A 153 11.47 6.40 -8.80
N ASP A 154 12.67 6.08 -8.30
CA ASP A 154 13.86 5.88 -9.15
C ASP A 154 13.63 4.69 -10.10
N ALA A 155 12.95 3.65 -9.64
CA ALA A 155 12.58 2.47 -10.42
C ALA A 155 11.43 2.69 -11.40
N GLY A 156 10.75 3.85 -11.38
CA GLY A 156 9.64 4.17 -12.28
C GLY A 156 8.38 4.68 -11.57
N PRO A 157 7.31 4.97 -12.30
CA PRO A 157 6.07 5.48 -11.73
C PRO A 157 5.35 4.42 -10.90
N ILE A 158 4.71 4.86 -9.80
CA ILE A 158 3.88 4.01 -8.93
C ILE A 158 2.59 4.73 -8.55
N GLY A 159 1.49 4.00 -8.47
CA GLY A 159 0.22 4.51 -7.96
C GLY A 159 0.28 4.67 -6.44
N VAL A 160 -0.18 5.83 -5.94
CA VAL A 160 -0.23 6.12 -4.50
C VAL A 160 -1.60 6.64 -4.12
N VAL A 161 -2.16 6.12 -3.05
CA VAL A 161 -3.39 6.63 -2.46
C VAL A 161 -3.09 7.16 -1.07
N THR A 162 -3.36 8.43 -0.85
CA THR A 162 -3.18 9.08 0.46
C THR A 162 -4.51 9.55 1.01
N LYS A 163 -4.77 9.28 2.29
CA LYS A 163 -5.97 9.72 2.98
C LYS A 163 -5.71 10.02 4.45
N TRP A 164 -6.49 10.96 4.99
CA TRP A 164 -6.61 11.12 6.43
C TRP A 164 -7.62 10.12 6.99
N GLU A 165 -7.23 9.45 8.06
CA GLU A 165 -8.11 8.78 9.00
C GLU A 165 -8.20 9.63 10.28
N PRO A 166 -9.12 9.37 11.22
CA PRO A 166 -9.37 10.31 12.33
C PRO A 166 -8.12 10.73 13.11
N THR A 167 -7.16 9.83 13.30
CA THR A 167 -5.97 10.05 14.13
C THR A 167 -4.65 9.85 13.39
N GLN A 168 -4.69 9.60 12.06
CA GLN A 168 -3.51 9.19 11.32
C GLN A 168 -3.58 9.56 9.84
N LEU A 169 -2.42 9.71 9.22
CA LEU A 169 -2.26 9.79 7.78
C LEU A 169 -1.91 8.41 7.25
N VAL A 170 -2.66 7.92 6.27
CA VAL A 170 -2.39 6.64 5.60
C VAL A 170 -1.96 6.90 4.17
N ILE A 171 -0.80 6.35 3.80
CA ILE A 171 -0.21 6.42 2.45
C ILE A 171 -0.05 4.98 1.96
N ARG A 172 -0.65 4.63 0.81
CA ARG A 172 -0.57 3.30 0.21
C ARG A 172 0.08 3.39 -1.15
N PHE A 173 1.18 2.69 -1.33
CA PHE A 173 1.86 2.50 -2.59
C PHE A 173 1.36 1.21 -3.23
N ASN A 174 0.64 1.32 -4.34
CA ASN A 174 0.06 0.17 -5.04
C ASN A 174 1.16 -0.47 -5.91
N VAL A 175 1.80 -1.51 -5.38
CA VAL A 175 2.89 -2.18 -6.10
C VAL A 175 2.33 -3.09 -7.18
N GLU A 176 1.37 -3.93 -6.79
CA GLU A 176 0.71 -4.90 -7.66
C GLU A 176 -0.72 -5.13 -7.16
N LYS A 177 -1.53 -5.87 -7.92
CA LYS A 177 -2.86 -6.25 -7.48
C LYS A 177 -2.78 -7.01 -6.15
N ASP A 178 -3.52 -6.53 -5.15
CA ASP A 178 -3.59 -7.08 -3.80
C ASP A 178 -2.28 -6.97 -2.98
N ARG A 179 -1.26 -6.23 -3.49
CA ARG A 179 0.01 -5.95 -2.80
C ARG A 179 0.28 -4.46 -2.71
N GLU A 180 0.48 -3.98 -1.50
CA GLU A 180 0.77 -2.58 -1.23
C GLU A 180 1.82 -2.42 -0.13
N LEU A 181 2.64 -1.38 -0.23
CA LEU A 181 3.33 -0.85 0.94
C LEU A 181 2.44 0.22 1.55
N ARG A 182 2.09 0.04 2.81
CA ARG A 182 1.27 0.99 3.57
C ARG A 182 2.13 1.68 4.62
N TYR A 183 2.16 3.00 4.59
CA TYR A 183 2.63 3.81 5.70
C TYR A 183 1.45 4.38 6.47
N THR A 184 1.56 4.33 7.80
CA THR A 184 0.63 4.97 8.71
C THR A 184 1.41 5.91 9.62
N LEU A 185 1.12 7.20 9.56
CA LEU A 185 1.78 8.23 10.38
C LEU A 185 0.78 8.76 11.40
N SER A 186 1.18 8.75 12.67
CA SER A 186 0.37 9.24 13.79
C SER A 186 1.23 9.92 14.84
N GLY A 187 0.61 10.72 15.71
CA GLY A 187 1.27 11.16 16.95
C GLY A 187 1.59 9.97 17.84
N GLY A 188 2.76 9.99 18.49
CA GLY A 188 3.13 8.97 19.47
C GLY A 188 2.33 9.06 20.76
N ALA A 189 2.52 8.07 21.65
CA ALA A 189 1.91 8.08 22.97
C ALA A 189 2.42 9.23 23.84
N ASP A 190 3.68 9.59 23.64
CA ASP A 190 4.30 10.73 24.31
C ASP A 190 4.20 11.99 23.47
N ALA A 191 4.01 13.14 24.12
CA ALA A 191 4.01 14.41 23.43
C ALA A 191 5.38 14.65 22.76
N GLY A 192 5.37 15.05 21.49
CA GLY A 192 6.60 15.27 20.71
C GLY A 192 7.18 14.00 20.09
N GLN A 193 6.39 12.95 19.93
CA GLN A 193 6.74 11.78 19.17
C GLN A 193 5.86 11.63 17.91
N LEU A 194 6.49 11.17 16.84
CA LEU A 194 5.84 10.70 15.62
C LEU A 194 6.06 9.19 15.51
N VAL A 195 4.99 8.46 15.27
CA VAL A 195 5.05 7.04 14.95
C VAL A 195 4.77 6.87 13.47
N MET A 196 5.67 6.19 12.77
CA MET A 196 5.50 5.74 11.39
C MET A 196 5.52 4.21 11.36
N GLU A 197 4.42 3.62 10.97
CA GLU A 197 4.30 2.19 10.75
C GLU A 197 4.40 1.91 9.26
N ALA A 198 5.22 0.94 8.87
CA ALA A 198 5.35 0.44 7.51
C ALA A 198 4.87 -1.00 7.47
N GLN A 199 4.02 -1.33 6.52
CA GLN A 199 3.48 -2.67 6.33
C GLN A 199 3.51 -3.05 4.85
N PHE A 200 4.23 -4.12 4.51
CA PHE A 200 4.09 -4.78 3.21
C PHE A 200 2.88 -5.69 3.27
N ALA A 201 1.75 -5.19 2.77
CA ALA A 201 0.49 -5.88 2.87
C ALA A 201 0.17 -6.66 1.59
N GLU A 202 -0.05 -7.97 1.74
CA GLU A 202 -0.66 -8.81 0.72
C GLU A 202 -2.05 -9.21 1.18
N LYS A 203 -3.09 -8.86 0.40
CA LYS A 203 -4.51 -9.06 0.79
C LYS A 203 -4.82 -8.53 2.20
N ASN A 204 -4.27 -7.36 2.54
CA ASN A 204 -4.36 -6.72 3.86
C ASN A 204 -3.68 -7.47 5.03
N ARG A 205 -2.77 -8.40 4.76
CA ARG A 205 -1.95 -9.11 5.74
C ARG A 205 -0.50 -8.78 5.54
N GLY A 206 0.29 -8.79 6.60
CA GLY A 206 1.72 -8.52 6.59
C GLY A 206 2.16 -7.99 7.93
N ASP A 207 3.42 -8.13 8.23
CA ASP A 207 4.00 -7.64 9.47
C ASP A 207 4.10 -6.12 9.46
N VAL A 208 3.86 -5.51 10.61
CA VAL A 208 3.96 -4.08 10.82
C VAL A 208 5.33 -3.77 11.41
N ILE A 209 6.05 -2.87 10.78
CA ILE A 209 7.36 -2.38 11.23
C ILE A 209 7.16 -0.98 11.79
N ARG A 210 7.36 -0.81 13.08
CA ARG A 210 7.14 0.45 13.78
C ARG A 210 8.44 1.25 13.86
N ARG A 211 8.38 2.51 13.47
CA ARG A 211 9.45 3.50 13.62
C ARG A 211 8.96 4.65 14.50
N VAL A 212 9.74 5.03 15.47
CA VAL A 212 9.47 6.15 16.36
C VAL A 212 10.47 7.25 16.08
N TYR A 213 9.97 8.46 15.94
CA TYR A 213 10.78 9.65 15.78
C TYR A 213 10.45 10.63 16.92
N ASP A 214 11.45 11.21 17.50
CA ASP A 214 11.31 12.27 18.49
C ASP A 214 11.44 13.64 17.80
N VAL A 215 10.79 14.66 18.34
CA VAL A 215 10.94 16.03 17.84
C VAL A 215 12.43 16.44 17.89
N ALA A 216 12.94 16.96 16.79
CA ALA A 216 14.32 17.45 16.72
C ALA A 216 14.51 18.63 17.69
N LYS A 217 15.63 18.61 18.45
CA LYS A 217 15.99 19.65 19.42
C LYS A 217 16.82 20.74 18.78
#